data_af567867bb081f74d23ac78fa8565090
#
_entry.id   af567867bb081f74d23ac78fa8565090
#
_cell.length_a   1.000
_cell.length_b   1.000
_cell.length_c   1.000
_cell.angle_alpha   90.00
_cell.angle_beta   90.00
_cell.angle_gamma   90.00
#
_symmetry.space_group_name_H-M   'P 1'
#
loop_
_entity.id
_entity.type
_entity.pdbx_description
1 polymer ?
#
loop_
_entity_poly.entity_id
_entity_poly.type
_entity_poly.pdbx_seq_one_letter_code
_entity_poly.pdbx_strand_id
1 'polypeptide(L)'
;MIETDIYYPEGLPHPLREGHATNHVQPFLRTSMESGRARQRRRFTSVPSVGSYSFLFTDTQAAAFEIWFKVTLKDGAEWFNVPRRTPLGQSILVCRFTRMYSGPNLSGLDRWTISAELECWERSLLPDEWALMPDFVAQADIFDLAMNREWPAVYPGTGHGYGNSYGADYGE
;
A
#
# COMPACT_ATOMS: atom_id res chain seq x y z
N MET A 1 18.21 6.11 -0.24
CA MET A 1 17.27 5.00 -0.50
C MET A 1 18.05 3.70 -0.38
N ILE A 2 17.55 2.70 0.33
CA ILE A 2 18.14 1.36 0.33
C ILE A 2 17.59 0.64 -0.92
N GLU A 3 18.48 0.10 -1.74
CA GLU A 3 18.13 -0.73 -2.88
C GLU A 3 18.41 -2.18 -2.53
N THR A 4 17.48 -3.06 -2.89
CA THR A 4 17.61 -4.51 -2.69
C THR A 4 17.04 -5.24 -3.89
N ASP A 5 17.72 -6.33 -4.27
CA ASP A 5 17.30 -7.23 -5.36
C ASP A 5 16.43 -8.38 -4.84
N ILE A 6 16.15 -8.43 -3.54
CA ILE A 6 15.32 -9.45 -2.94
C ILE A 6 13.86 -9.02 -3.02
N TYR A 7 13.02 -9.89 -3.57
CA TYR A 7 11.58 -9.65 -3.71
C TYR A 7 10.77 -10.68 -2.92
N TYR A 8 9.61 -10.25 -2.46
CA TYR A 8 8.59 -11.16 -1.94
C TYR A 8 8.16 -12.12 -3.06
N PRO A 9 8.11 -13.44 -2.82
CA PRO A 9 7.80 -14.42 -3.87
C PRO A 9 6.41 -14.20 -4.46
N GLU A 10 6.33 -14.12 -5.80
CA GLU A 10 5.07 -13.89 -6.53
C GLU A 10 4.03 -15.00 -6.32
N GLY A 11 4.49 -16.22 -6.06
CA GLY A 11 3.60 -17.36 -5.79
C GLY A 11 2.94 -17.36 -4.41
N LEU A 12 3.31 -16.43 -3.53
CA LEU A 12 2.74 -16.32 -2.20
C LEU A 12 1.64 -15.25 -2.16
N PRO A 13 0.52 -15.49 -1.45
CA PRO A 13 -0.55 -14.51 -1.34
C PRO A 13 -0.10 -13.26 -0.57
N HIS A 14 -0.68 -12.14 -0.92
CA HIS A 14 -0.46 -10.88 -0.23
C HIS A 14 -1.02 -10.92 1.21
N PRO A 15 -0.54 -10.03 2.10
CA PRO A 15 -1.07 -9.90 3.45
C PRO A 15 -2.58 -9.68 3.45
N LEU A 16 -3.25 -10.26 4.42
CA LEU A 16 -4.68 -10.06 4.65
C LEU A 16 -4.96 -8.59 5.01
N ARG A 17 -6.17 -8.15 4.73
CA ARG A 17 -6.65 -6.84 5.18
C ARG A 17 -6.89 -6.79 6.69
N GLU A 18 -7.25 -7.92 7.26
CA GLU A 18 -7.45 -8.08 8.69
C GLU A 18 -6.11 -7.98 9.42
N GLY A 19 -6.07 -7.19 10.48
CA GLY A 19 -4.86 -6.95 11.25
C GLY A 19 -3.82 -6.06 10.57
N HIS A 20 -4.14 -5.49 9.39
CA HIS A 20 -3.26 -4.54 8.71
C HIS A 20 -3.24 -3.21 9.46
N ALA A 21 -2.19 -2.98 10.23
CA ALA A 21 -1.98 -1.75 10.97
C ALA A 21 -0.60 -1.17 10.62
N THR A 22 -0.53 0.15 10.51
CA THR A 22 0.74 0.84 10.28
C THR A 22 0.93 1.89 11.36
N ASN A 23 2.05 1.81 12.06
CA ASN A 23 2.47 2.76 13.07
C ASN A 23 3.71 3.50 12.57
N HIS A 24 3.70 4.81 12.71
CA HIS A 24 4.85 5.63 12.34
C HIS A 24 5.68 5.98 13.56
N VAL A 25 6.99 5.87 13.42
CA VAL A 25 7.92 6.36 14.45
C VAL A 25 7.79 7.88 14.54
N GLN A 26 7.80 8.40 15.76
CA GLN A 26 7.64 9.84 16.00
C GLN A 26 8.87 10.62 15.51
N PRO A 27 8.73 11.53 14.52
CA PRO A 27 9.86 12.29 13.97
C PRO A 27 10.23 13.53 14.78
N PHE A 28 9.50 13.86 15.83
CA PHE A 28 9.69 15.06 16.63
C PHE A 28 9.96 14.74 18.09
N LEU A 29 10.72 15.62 18.74
CA LEU A 29 10.94 15.59 20.16
C LEU A 29 10.01 16.61 20.84
N ARG A 30 9.27 16.14 21.84
CA ARG A 30 8.44 16.97 22.71
C ARG A 30 9.00 16.92 24.13
N THR A 31 9.31 18.08 24.67
CA THR A 31 9.81 18.24 26.04
C THR A 31 8.72 18.94 26.85
N SER A 32 8.26 18.30 27.93
CA SER A 32 7.37 18.92 28.90
C SER A 32 8.16 19.94 29.73
N MET A 33 7.54 21.06 30.01
CA MET A 33 8.12 22.12 30.85
C MET A 33 7.20 22.35 32.05
N GLU A 34 7.77 22.57 33.20
CA GLU A 34 7.01 22.86 34.45
C GLU A 34 6.19 24.14 34.36
N SER A 35 6.62 25.08 33.51
CA SER A 35 6.00 26.41 33.36
C SER A 35 4.89 26.49 32.31
N GLY A 36 4.27 25.37 31.89
CA GLY A 36 3.10 25.39 31.02
C GLY A 36 3.24 24.66 29.69
N ARG A 37 3.48 25.35 28.56
CA ARG A 37 3.43 24.72 27.23
C ARG A 37 4.66 23.90 26.91
N ALA A 38 4.48 22.66 26.42
CA ALA A 38 5.57 21.82 25.97
C ALA A 38 6.28 22.42 24.75
N ARG A 39 7.59 22.29 24.71
CA ARG A 39 8.42 22.60 23.54
C ARG A 39 8.45 21.42 22.59
N GLN A 40 8.24 21.66 21.28
CA GLN A 40 8.24 20.61 20.28
C GLN A 40 9.08 21.05 19.08
N ARG A 41 9.95 20.15 18.60
CA ARG A 41 10.77 20.37 17.41
C ARG A 41 10.89 19.09 16.59
N ARG A 42 10.92 19.21 15.28
CA ARG A 42 11.24 18.10 14.37
C ARG A 42 12.70 17.71 14.59
N ARG A 43 12.96 16.40 14.75
CA ARG A 43 14.29 15.83 14.94
C ARG A 43 14.78 15.08 13.72
N PHE A 44 13.88 14.38 13.03
CA PHE A 44 14.20 13.57 11.87
C PHE A 44 13.34 14.00 10.68
N THR A 45 13.92 14.00 9.49
CA THR A 45 13.23 14.30 8.23
C THR A 45 12.56 13.07 7.65
N SER A 46 13.14 11.89 7.84
CA SER A 46 12.58 10.61 7.46
C SER A 46 12.60 9.66 8.67
N VAL A 47 11.54 8.90 8.82
CA VAL A 47 11.39 7.88 9.86
C VAL A 47 10.76 6.64 9.26
N PRO A 48 11.15 5.46 9.72
CA PRO A 48 10.53 4.22 9.26
C PRO A 48 9.07 4.10 9.71
N SER A 49 8.34 3.25 9.03
CA SER A 49 6.99 2.85 9.40
C SER A 49 7.01 1.39 9.79
N VAL A 50 6.43 1.05 10.92
CA VAL A 50 6.29 -0.32 11.39
C VAL A 50 4.85 -0.76 11.22
N GLY A 51 4.64 -1.92 10.59
CA GLY A 51 3.31 -2.45 10.36
C GLY A 51 3.17 -3.91 10.75
N SER A 52 2.01 -4.26 11.27
CA SER A 52 1.62 -5.65 11.57
C SER A 52 0.85 -6.23 10.39
N TYR A 53 1.15 -7.46 10.02
CA TYR A 53 0.60 -8.16 8.87
C TYR A 53 0.28 -9.59 9.22
N SER A 54 -0.84 -10.07 8.71
CA SER A 54 -1.24 -11.48 8.78
C SER A 54 -1.29 -12.05 7.38
N PHE A 55 -0.76 -13.26 7.23
CA PHE A 55 -0.75 -14.02 5.98
C PHE A 55 -1.54 -15.30 6.18
N LEU A 56 -2.23 -15.72 5.14
CA LEU A 56 -2.95 -16.98 5.11
C LEU A 56 -2.42 -17.83 3.96
N PHE A 57 -1.80 -18.94 4.30
CA PHE A 57 -1.12 -19.84 3.37
C PHE A 57 -1.76 -21.22 3.32
N THR A 58 -1.58 -21.91 2.22
CA THR A 58 -1.74 -23.36 2.14
C THR A 58 -0.50 -24.06 2.71
N ASP A 59 -0.53 -25.38 2.89
CA ASP A 59 0.61 -26.17 3.38
C ASP A 59 1.89 -25.91 2.58
N THR A 60 1.78 -25.98 1.24
CA THR A 60 2.91 -25.76 0.34
C THR A 60 3.42 -24.33 0.35
N GLN A 61 2.52 -23.36 0.48
CA GLN A 61 2.88 -21.94 0.56
C GLN A 61 3.55 -21.60 1.89
N ALA A 62 3.09 -22.20 3.00
CA ALA A 62 3.72 -22.01 4.31
C ALA A 62 5.17 -22.54 4.29
N ALA A 63 5.37 -23.75 3.76
CA ALA A 63 6.70 -24.32 3.61
C ALA A 63 7.61 -23.47 2.69
N ALA A 64 7.07 -22.94 1.58
CA ALA A 64 7.80 -22.05 0.70
C ALA A 64 8.18 -20.72 1.37
N PHE A 65 7.29 -20.16 2.18
CA PHE A 65 7.56 -18.95 2.95
C PHE A 65 8.67 -19.19 3.99
N GLU A 66 8.65 -20.28 4.70
CA GLU A 66 9.66 -20.59 5.73
C GLU A 66 11.06 -20.75 5.13
N ILE A 67 11.18 -21.47 4.01
CA ILE A 67 12.48 -21.63 3.34
C ILE A 67 12.99 -20.31 2.76
N TRP A 68 12.11 -19.50 2.17
CA TRP A 68 12.45 -18.16 1.70
C TRP A 68 12.92 -17.25 2.83
N PHE A 69 12.20 -17.25 3.95
CA PHE A 69 12.57 -16.48 5.13
C PHE A 69 13.94 -16.87 5.68
N LYS A 70 14.20 -18.17 5.80
CA LYS A 70 15.46 -18.68 6.33
C LYS A 70 16.65 -18.45 5.41
N VAL A 71 16.50 -18.81 4.13
CA VAL A 71 17.63 -18.83 3.19
C VAL A 71 17.84 -17.47 2.54
N THR A 72 16.80 -16.89 1.97
CA THR A 72 16.90 -15.64 1.20
C THR A 72 17.00 -14.43 2.11
N LEU A 73 16.20 -14.38 3.17
CA LEU A 73 16.21 -13.27 4.11
C LEU A 73 17.19 -13.44 5.28
N LYS A 74 17.90 -14.58 5.33
CA LYS A 74 18.84 -14.87 6.44
C LYS A 74 18.18 -14.70 7.81
N ASP A 75 17.07 -15.41 8.00
CA ASP A 75 16.23 -15.32 9.21
C ASP A 75 15.65 -13.91 9.46
N GLY A 76 15.32 -13.19 8.38
CA GLY A 76 14.65 -11.89 8.43
C GLY A 76 15.60 -10.69 8.57
N ALA A 77 16.91 -10.88 8.47
CA ALA A 77 17.90 -9.81 8.60
C ALA A 77 18.00 -8.89 7.36
N GLU A 78 17.67 -9.40 6.19
CA GLU A 78 17.82 -8.68 4.92
C GLU A 78 16.59 -7.81 4.61
N TRP A 79 16.84 -6.73 3.86
CA TRP A 79 15.79 -5.91 3.28
C TRP A 79 15.24 -6.57 2.03
N PHE A 80 13.93 -6.44 1.81
CA PHE A 80 13.27 -6.98 0.63
C PHE A 80 12.14 -6.08 0.13
N ASN A 81 11.85 -6.19 -1.15
CA ASN A 81 10.75 -5.51 -1.81
C ASN A 81 9.46 -6.28 -1.61
N VAL A 82 8.43 -5.62 -1.08
CA VAL A 82 7.12 -6.24 -0.88
C VAL A 82 6.01 -5.36 -1.44
N PRO A 83 5.10 -5.93 -2.26
CA PRO A 83 3.92 -5.21 -2.70
C PRO A 83 2.96 -5.00 -1.52
N ARG A 84 2.61 -3.75 -1.27
CA ARG A 84 1.73 -3.36 -0.15
C ARG A 84 0.65 -2.40 -0.60
N ARG A 85 -0.51 -2.55 0.01
CA ARG A 85 -1.57 -1.57 -0.12
C ARG A 85 -1.33 -0.42 0.85
N THR A 86 -1.26 0.77 0.29
CA THR A 86 -1.10 2.04 1.01
C THR A 86 -2.29 2.94 0.68
N PRO A 87 -2.48 4.07 1.36
CA PRO A 87 -3.47 5.07 0.97
C PRO A 87 -3.32 5.57 -0.49
N LEU A 88 -2.10 5.48 -1.05
CA LEU A 88 -1.81 5.83 -2.45
C LEU A 88 -2.09 4.70 -3.45
N GLY A 89 -2.68 3.60 -3.00
CA GLY A 89 -2.88 2.41 -3.81
C GLY A 89 -1.87 1.30 -3.50
N GLN A 90 -1.63 0.44 -4.47
CA GLN A 90 -0.66 -0.64 -4.34
C GLN A 90 0.72 -0.15 -4.79
N SER A 91 1.70 -0.27 -3.92
CA SER A 91 3.08 0.14 -4.17
C SER A 91 4.06 -0.90 -3.64
N ILE A 92 5.24 -0.95 -4.25
CA ILE A 92 6.34 -1.80 -3.77
C ILE A 92 7.13 -0.99 -2.75
N LEU A 93 7.26 -1.52 -1.54
CA LEU A 93 8.00 -0.88 -0.46
C LEU A 93 9.15 -1.77 -0.01
N VAL A 94 10.28 -1.14 0.32
CA VAL A 94 11.43 -1.82 0.90
C VAL A 94 11.19 -1.98 2.40
N CYS A 95 11.07 -3.22 2.84
CA CYS A 95 10.77 -3.57 4.22
C CYS A 95 11.75 -4.64 4.74
N ARG A 96 11.79 -4.81 6.04
CA ARG A 96 12.46 -5.93 6.72
C ARG A 96 11.64 -6.38 7.92
N PHE A 97 11.90 -7.56 8.42
CA PHE A 97 11.29 -8.05 9.65
C PHE A 97 11.92 -7.35 10.85
N THR A 98 11.08 -6.89 11.79
CA THR A 98 11.55 -6.32 13.06
C THR A 98 11.85 -7.41 14.08
N ARG A 99 11.20 -8.56 13.93
CA ARG A 99 11.34 -9.74 14.78
C ARG A 99 10.91 -11.00 14.03
N MET A 100 11.18 -12.15 14.60
CA MET A 100 10.68 -13.42 14.07
C MET A 100 9.16 -13.38 13.95
N TYR A 101 8.62 -13.93 12.85
CA TYR A 101 7.18 -14.08 12.68
C TYR A 101 6.57 -15.00 13.75
N SER A 102 5.28 -14.83 14.01
CA SER A 102 4.49 -15.70 14.88
C SER A 102 3.70 -16.68 14.02
N GLY A 103 3.74 -17.93 14.40
CA GLY A 103 3.14 -19.06 13.66
C GLY A 103 4.22 -20.00 13.09
N PRO A 104 3.85 -20.88 12.15
CA PRO A 104 2.53 -21.05 11.53
C PRO A 104 1.46 -21.62 12.49
N ASN A 105 0.30 -21.01 12.54
CA ASN A 105 -0.86 -21.48 13.31
C ASN A 105 -1.90 -22.07 12.36
N LEU A 106 -2.38 -23.26 12.66
CA LEU A 106 -3.41 -23.92 11.86
C LEU A 106 -4.73 -23.14 11.96
N SER A 107 -5.28 -22.76 10.83
CA SER A 107 -6.54 -22.02 10.69
C SER A 107 -7.50 -22.80 9.79
N GLY A 108 -8.48 -23.44 10.37
CA GLY A 108 -9.37 -24.33 9.64
C GLY A 108 -8.76 -25.71 9.37
N LEU A 109 -9.07 -26.29 8.21
CA LEU A 109 -8.66 -27.65 7.87
C LEU A 109 -7.27 -27.72 7.20
N ASP A 110 -6.93 -26.71 6.36
CA ASP A 110 -5.78 -26.76 5.45
C ASP A 110 -5.10 -25.41 5.26
N ARG A 111 -5.28 -24.48 6.20
CA ARG A 111 -4.72 -23.13 6.12
C ARG A 111 -3.84 -22.80 7.30
N TRP A 112 -2.77 -22.10 7.02
CA TRP A 112 -1.81 -21.65 8.02
C TRP A 112 -1.78 -20.14 8.11
N THR A 113 -1.95 -19.62 9.31
CA THR A 113 -1.84 -18.18 9.59
C THR A 113 -0.47 -17.88 10.14
N ILE A 114 0.22 -16.95 9.50
CA ILE A 114 1.49 -16.40 9.95
C ILE A 114 1.31 -14.90 10.19
N SER A 115 1.72 -14.43 11.35
CA SER A 115 1.70 -13.01 11.69
C SER A 115 3.11 -12.46 11.78
N ALA A 116 3.35 -11.32 11.14
CA ALA A 116 4.67 -10.71 11.07
C ALA A 116 4.59 -9.20 11.29
N GLU A 117 5.68 -8.64 11.81
CA GLU A 117 5.86 -7.21 11.96
C GLU A 117 7.00 -6.77 11.03
N LEU A 118 6.68 -5.85 10.13
CA LEU A 118 7.62 -5.35 9.14
C LEU A 118 7.91 -3.87 9.38
N GLU A 119 9.18 -3.53 9.32
CA GLU A 119 9.66 -2.15 9.26
C GLU A 119 9.86 -1.76 7.81
N CYS A 120 9.23 -0.69 7.36
CA CYS A 120 9.44 -0.13 6.04
C CYS A 120 10.34 1.09 6.13
N TRP A 121 11.29 1.15 5.20
CA TRP A 121 12.33 2.18 5.19
C TRP A 121 11.75 3.59 5.12
N GLU A 122 10.77 3.80 4.27
CA GLU A 122 10.14 5.10 4.06
C GLU A 122 8.63 5.04 4.23
N ARG A 123 8.07 6.19 4.55
CA ARG A 123 6.62 6.38 4.55
C ARG A 123 6.14 6.53 3.11
N SER A 124 5.07 5.83 2.75
CA SER A 124 4.40 6.06 1.47
C SER A 124 3.58 7.35 1.55
N LEU A 125 4.13 8.42 1.02
CA LEU A 125 3.52 9.74 1.00
C LEU A 125 3.49 10.27 -0.42
N LEU A 126 2.55 11.16 -0.70
CA LEU A 126 2.60 12.00 -1.90
C LEU A 126 3.82 12.91 -1.86
N PRO A 127 4.37 13.32 -3.02
CA PRO A 127 5.39 14.35 -3.09
C PRO A 127 4.98 15.63 -2.34
N ASP A 128 5.95 16.34 -1.77
CA ASP A 128 5.70 17.49 -0.90
C ASP A 128 4.94 18.64 -1.63
N GLU A 129 5.03 18.71 -2.96
CA GLU A 129 4.32 19.69 -3.78
C GLU A 129 2.79 19.58 -3.64
N TRP A 130 2.26 18.39 -3.41
CA TRP A 130 0.83 18.18 -3.21
C TRP A 130 0.29 18.79 -1.91
N ALA A 131 1.17 19.15 -0.98
CA ALA A 131 0.79 19.86 0.24
C ALA A 131 0.21 21.27 -0.04
N LEU A 132 0.45 21.82 -1.24
CA LEU A 132 -0.10 23.10 -1.68
C LEU A 132 -1.57 22.99 -2.14
N MET A 133 -2.06 21.78 -2.42
CA MET A 133 -3.40 21.53 -2.97
C MET A 133 -4.14 20.45 -2.20
N PRO A 134 -4.34 20.58 -0.88
CA PRO A 134 -4.92 19.53 -0.05
C PRO A 134 -6.36 19.17 -0.46
N ASP A 135 -7.16 20.14 -0.85
CA ASP A 135 -8.56 19.94 -1.26
C ASP A 135 -8.64 19.17 -2.59
N PHE A 136 -7.73 19.42 -3.51
CA PHE A 136 -7.64 18.67 -4.77
C PHE A 136 -7.30 17.20 -4.49
N VAL A 137 -6.33 16.94 -3.63
CA VAL A 137 -5.96 15.57 -3.24
C VAL A 137 -7.12 14.86 -2.57
N ALA A 138 -7.85 15.55 -1.67
CA ALA A 138 -8.98 14.97 -0.97
C ALA A 138 -10.17 14.63 -1.90
N GLN A 139 -10.27 15.30 -3.04
CA GLN A 139 -11.35 15.12 -4.02
C GLN A 139 -10.90 14.40 -5.29
N ALA A 140 -9.70 13.83 -5.33
CA ALA A 140 -9.14 13.18 -6.50
C ALA A 140 -10.02 12.04 -7.02
N ASP A 141 -10.71 11.30 -6.14
CA ASP A 141 -11.64 10.24 -6.49
C ASP A 141 -12.81 10.73 -7.38
N ILE A 142 -13.27 11.96 -7.16
CA ILE A 142 -14.33 12.56 -7.96
C ILE A 142 -13.85 12.84 -9.38
N PHE A 143 -12.62 13.32 -9.52
CA PHE A 143 -12.02 13.57 -10.83
C PHE A 143 -11.75 12.27 -11.58
N ASP A 144 -11.23 11.25 -10.89
CA ASP A 144 -10.99 9.94 -11.49
C ASP A 144 -12.31 9.30 -11.97
N LEU A 145 -13.35 9.36 -11.15
CA LEU A 145 -14.68 8.90 -11.52
C LEU A 145 -15.27 9.68 -12.71
N ALA A 146 -15.05 11.00 -12.76
CA ALA A 146 -15.56 11.84 -13.84
C ALA A 146 -14.82 11.58 -15.15
N MET A 147 -13.49 11.41 -15.09
CA MET A 147 -12.64 11.16 -16.27
C MET A 147 -12.82 9.75 -16.85
N ASN A 148 -13.07 8.76 -15.98
CA ASN A 148 -13.23 7.35 -16.38
C ASN A 148 -14.69 6.97 -16.63
N ARG A 149 -15.63 7.90 -16.52
CA ARG A 149 -17.04 7.65 -16.81
C ARG A 149 -17.23 7.50 -18.30
N GLU A 150 -17.67 6.33 -18.74
CA GLU A 150 -18.19 6.15 -20.10
C GLU A 150 -19.46 6.97 -20.29
N TRP A 151 -19.43 7.87 -21.27
CA TRP A 151 -20.63 8.60 -21.66
C TRP A 151 -21.59 7.65 -22.36
N PRO A 152 -22.87 7.62 -22.02
CA PRO A 152 -23.83 6.78 -22.73
C PRO A 152 -23.87 7.19 -24.20
N ALA A 153 -23.81 6.22 -25.10
CA ALA A 153 -23.86 6.43 -26.54
C ALA A 153 -25.19 7.08 -27.00
N VAL A 154 -26.23 7.01 -26.16
CA VAL A 154 -27.55 7.60 -26.41
C VAL A 154 -28.02 8.31 -25.14
N TYR A 155 -28.33 9.59 -25.27
CA TYR A 155 -29.00 10.33 -24.19
C TYR A 155 -30.48 9.85 -24.09
N PRO A 156 -30.95 9.45 -22.88
CA PRO A 156 -32.35 9.13 -22.70
C PRO A 156 -33.22 10.37 -23.03
N GLY A 157 -33.95 10.36 -24.10
CA GLY A 157 -34.87 11.43 -24.45
C GLY A 157 -34.67 12.13 -25.81
N THR A 158 -33.53 11.97 -26.46
CA THR A 158 -33.33 12.62 -27.78
C THR A 158 -33.44 11.69 -28.97
N GLY A 159 -33.47 10.37 -28.79
CA GLY A 159 -33.62 9.38 -29.88
C GLY A 159 -32.58 9.49 -31.01
N HIS A 160 -31.64 10.41 -30.92
CA HIS A 160 -30.63 10.66 -31.93
C HIS A 160 -29.26 10.41 -31.32
N GLY A 161 -28.65 9.29 -31.69
CA GLY A 161 -27.25 9.03 -31.42
C GLY A 161 -26.40 10.11 -32.12
N TYR A 162 -25.43 10.65 -31.41
CA TYR A 162 -24.39 11.50 -32.01
C TYR A 162 -23.40 10.65 -32.82
N GLY A 163 -23.91 9.87 -33.71
CA GLY A 163 -23.12 9.06 -34.63
C GLY A 163 -23.90 8.84 -35.93
N ASN A 164 -23.39 9.41 -37.01
CA ASN A 164 -23.86 9.25 -38.41
C ASN A 164 -25.02 10.13 -38.88
N SER A 165 -24.84 11.43 -38.90
CA SER A 165 -25.54 12.28 -39.83
C SER A 165 -24.66 13.21 -40.68
N TYR A 166 -23.42 12.78 -40.93
CA TYR A 166 -22.58 13.41 -41.97
C TYR A 166 -22.19 12.35 -42.99
N GLY A 167 -23.09 12.05 -43.91
CA GLY A 167 -22.74 11.15 -44.98
C GLY A 167 -23.91 10.49 -45.65
N ALA A 168 -24.85 11.27 -46.21
CA ALA A 168 -25.66 10.87 -47.38
C ALA A 168 -26.60 12.02 -47.71
N ASP A 169 -26.20 12.89 -48.62
CA ASP A 169 -26.98 13.44 -49.70
C ASP A 169 -26.21 14.59 -50.39
N TYR A 170 -25.30 14.20 -51.25
CA TYR A 170 -24.97 14.99 -52.43
C TYR A 170 -24.91 14.02 -53.59
N GLY A 171 -26.08 13.76 -54.14
CA GLY A 171 -26.30 13.03 -55.42
C GLY A 171 -27.60 13.49 -56.04
N GLU A 172 -27.48 14.47 -56.86
CA GLU A 172 -28.08 14.84 -58.14
C GLU A 172 -28.24 16.37 -58.28
#